data_77b79a3a1da9f7d901b993955011517d
#
_entry.id   77b79a3a1da9f7d901b993955011517d
#
_cell.length_a   1.000
_cell.length_b   1.000
_cell.length_c   1.000
_cell.angle_alpha   90.00
_cell.angle_beta   90.00
_cell.angle_gamma   90.00
#
_symmetry.space_group_name_H-M   'P 1'
#
loop_
_entity.id
_entity.type
_entity.pdbx_description
1 polymer ?
#
loop_
_entity_poly.entity_id
_entity_poly.type
_entity_poly.pdbx_seq_one_letter_code
_entity_poly.pdbx_strand_id
1 'polypeptide(L)'
;MKQTAYLQINKGDNVVVCLRPINAGEEIKIGNHAVQALRNTPAGHKILLCDTPKNEAIIKYGYPIGHAKENLKAGEWVNENNIQTNLSGTLEYEYHPAIKPLSIEQEDRSFKGFMRKNGEVGIRNEIWIVPTVGCVNGIAERLARQLEQETQFKGVDAIHAWHHNYGCSQLGDDHENTRKVLRDICLHPNAGAVLVLSLGCENNQPEDFMKMLGNYDRERIQLLVTQRVEGDEIEEGMKILRKLYKTAAQDKREELPVSKLRIGLKCGGSDGFSGITANPLVGEFSDWLIAQGGTTILTEVPEMFGAETILMNRCQTPDLFQKTVYLINNFKEYFLSHGEPVGENPSPGNKAGGISTLEDKALGCTQKCGHAPVSGVLEYAERLKTNGLNLLSAPGNDLVASTALAASGCQMVLFTTGRGTPFGTFVPTMKISTNSQLFKSKQNWIDFNAGKLVEGVDMLTLRNDFIDKVITTANGEKVKNEMNGYREIAIFKNGVTL
;
A
#
# COMPACT_ATOMS: atom_id res chain seq x y z
N MET A 1 -23.71 -26.67 -2.19
CA MET A 1 -23.18 -26.53 -3.57
C MET A 1 -21.78 -27.13 -3.60
N LYS A 2 -21.37 -27.89 -4.64
CA LYS A 2 -19.98 -28.34 -4.76
C LYS A 2 -19.11 -27.11 -4.98
N GLN A 3 -18.14 -26.91 -4.10
CA GLN A 3 -17.18 -25.81 -4.19
C GLN A 3 -16.42 -25.95 -5.53
N THR A 4 -16.39 -24.87 -6.31
CA THR A 4 -15.67 -24.85 -7.60
C THR A 4 -14.19 -25.13 -7.33
N ALA A 5 -13.60 -26.08 -8.03
CA ALA A 5 -12.22 -26.52 -7.78
C ALA A 5 -11.17 -25.61 -8.44
N TYR A 6 -11.56 -24.88 -9.47
CA TYR A 6 -10.70 -24.02 -10.29
C TYR A 6 -11.53 -22.88 -10.91
N LEU A 7 -10.85 -21.83 -11.37
CA LEU A 7 -11.46 -20.63 -11.94
C LEU A 7 -10.70 -20.19 -13.20
N GLN A 8 -11.39 -20.06 -14.33
CA GLN A 8 -10.94 -19.28 -15.48
C GLN A 8 -11.41 -17.83 -15.28
N ILE A 9 -10.46 -16.88 -15.12
CA ILE A 9 -10.79 -15.51 -14.72
C ILE A 9 -11.41 -14.74 -15.89
N ASN A 10 -10.81 -14.86 -17.08
CA ASN A 10 -11.33 -14.28 -18.31
C ASN A 10 -11.56 -15.39 -19.34
N LYS A 11 -12.61 -15.24 -20.16
CA LYS A 11 -12.93 -16.23 -21.21
C LYS A 11 -11.79 -16.44 -22.22
N GLY A 12 -10.91 -15.45 -22.38
CA GLY A 12 -9.73 -15.52 -23.24
C GLY A 12 -8.51 -16.15 -22.59
N ASP A 13 -8.57 -16.51 -21.29
CA ASP A 13 -7.45 -17.13 -20.60
C ASP A 13 -7.21 -18.56 -21.11
N ASN A 14 -5.94 -18.92 -21.33
CA ASN A 14 -5.56 -20.29 -21.65
C ASN A 14 -5.10 -21.07 -20.39
N VAL A 15 -5.31 -20.50 -19.21
CA VAL A 15 -5.08 -21.15 -17.92
C VAL A 15 -6.29 -21.03 -17.00
N VAL A 16 -6.39 -21.96 -16.03
CA VAL A 16 -7.26 -21.83 -14.85
C VAL A 16 -6.41 -21.71 -13.59
N VAL A 17 -6.93 -21.00 -12.59
CA VAL A 17 -6.36 -20.96 -11.23
C VAL A 17 -7.01 -22.04 -10.38
N CYS A 18 -6.20 -22.84 -9.71
CA CYS A 18 -6.66 -23.90 -8.79
C CYS A 18 -7.14 -23.27 -7.47
N LEU A 19 -8.42 -23.43 -7.12
CA LEU A 19 -8.98 -22.93 -5.85
C LEU A 19 -8.72 -23.89 -4.67
N ARG A 20 -8.39 -25.14 -4.96
CA ARG A 20 -7.88 -26.17 -4.06
C ARG A 20 -6.76 -26.94 -4.75
N PRO A 21 -6.00 -27.79 -4.05
CA PRO A 21 -5.07 -28.71 -4.72
C PRO A 21 -5.82 -29.60 -5.74
N ILE A 22 -5.26 -29.75 -6.93
CA ILE A 22 -5.74 -30.62 -8.01
C ILE A 22 -4.77 -31.78 -8.15
N ASN A 23 -5.29 -33.02 -8.15
CA ASN A 23 -4.46 -34.18 -8.29
C ASN A 23 -4.17 -34.53 -9.76
N ALA A 24 -3.05 -35.17 -10.03
CA ALA A 24 -2.77 -35.75 -11.35
C ALA A 24 -3.91 -36.68 -11.80
N GLY A 25 -4.34 -36.54 -13.06
CA GLY A 25 -5.46 -37.29 -13.63
C GLY A 25 -6.86 -36.72 -13.32
N GLU A 26 -6.96 -35.67 -12.49
CA GLU A 26 -8.24 -35.02 -12.22
C GLU A 26 -8.70 -34.21 -13.44
N GLU A 27 -9.98 -34.35 -13.80
CA GLU A 27 -10.58 -33.64 -14.94
C GLU A 27 -10.88 -32.17 -14.59
N ILE A 28 -10.45 -31.25 -15.46
CA ILE A 28 -10.77 -29.83 -15.44
C ILE A 28 -11.68 -29.55 -16.63
N LYS A 29 -12.90 -29.09 -16.35
CA LYS A 29 -13.93 -28.86 -17.37
C LYS A 29 -14.34 -27.39 -17.40
N ILE A 30 -14.11 -26.72 -18.54
CA ILE A 30 -14.51 -25.33 -18.80
C ILE A 30 -15.39 -25.29 -20.04
N GLY A 31 -16.69 -25.07 -19.87
CA GLY A 31 -17.66 -25.15 -20.96
C GLY A 31 -17.64 -26.55 -21.61
N ASN A 32 -17.29 -26.60 -22.90
CA ASN A 32 -17.16 -27.82 -23.67
C ASN A 32 -15.73 -28.40 -23.71
N HIS A 33 -14.76 -27.71 -23.11
CA HIS A 33 -13.36 -28.16 -23.04
C HIS A 33 -13.13 -28.95 -21.75
N ALA A 34 -12.49 -30.10 -21.86
CA ALA A 34 -12.07 -30.91 -20.74
C ALA A 34 -10.58 -31.26 -20.91
N VAL A 35 -9.79 -31.05 -19.88
CA VAL A 35 -8.37 -31.43 -19.83
C VAL A 35 -8.09 -32.20 -18.54
N GLN A 36 -7.14 -33.13 -18.57
CA GLN A 36 -6.69 -33.84 -17.37
C GLN A 36 -5.43 -33.20 -16.83
N ALA A 37 -5.39 -32.89 -15.51
CA ALA A 37 -4.20 -32.42 -14.86
C ALA A 37 -3.07 -33.45 -14.99
N LEU A 38 -1.93 -33.05 -15.54
CA LEU A 38 -0.80 -33.97 -15.76
C LEU A 38 0.01 -34.19 -14.48
N ARG A 39 -0.06 -33.26 -13.51
CA ARG A 39 0.67 -33.32 -12.23
C ARG A 39 -0.19 -32.82 -11.09
N ASN A 40 0.18 -33.18 -9.85
CA ASN A 40 -0.41 -32.57 -8.67
C ASN A 40 -0.08 -31.08 -8.67
N THR A 41 -1.11 -30.23 -8.65
CA THR A 41 -0.98 -28.78 -8.71
C THR A 41 -1.54 -28.15 -7.43
N PRO A 42 -0.75 -27.36 -6.68
CA PRO A 42 -1.22 -26.73 -5.45
C PRO A 42 -2.31 -25.68 -5.69
N ALA A 43 -3.05 -25.34 -4.64
CA ALA A 43 -3.98 -24.21 -4.65
C ALA A 43 -3.25 -22.89 -4.95
N GLY A 44 -3.89 -21.98 -5.68
CA GLY A 44 -3.32 -20.72 -6.15
C GLY A 44 -2.49 -20.83 -7.43
N HIS A 45 -2.09 -22.03 -7.82
CA HIS A 45 -1.32 -22.27 -9.05
C HIS A 45 -2.23 -22.44 -10.28
N LYS A 46 -1.61 -22.49 -11.46
CA LYS A 46 -2.28 -22.47 -12.76
C LYS A 46 -2.12 -23.79 -13.50
N ILE A 47 -3.17 -24.21 -14.20
CA ILE A 47 -3.16 -25.34 -15.14
C ILE A 47 -3.54 -24.86 -16.52
N LEU A 48 -2.79 -25.29 -17.53
CA LEU A 48 -2.96 -24.93 -18.93
C LEU A 48 -4.18 -25.64 -19.54
N LEU A 49 -5.00 -24.93 -20.30
CA LEU A 49 -6.22 -25.45 -20.92
C LEU A 49 -6.03 -26.00 -22.34
N CYS A 50 -4.95 -25.60 -23.04
CA CYS A 50 -4.67 -26.04 -24.41
C CYS A 50 -3.17 -26.25 -24.62
N ASP A 51 -2.79 -27.04 -25.62
CA ASP A 51 -1.40 -27.16 -26.04
C ASP A 51 -0.86 -25.79 -26.43
N THR A 52 0.31 -25.42 -25.87
CA THR A 52 0.93 -24.11 -26.07
C THR A 52 2.36 -24.33 -26.54
N PRO A 53 2.68 -24.03 -27.80
CA PRO A 53 4.05 -24.11 -28.35
C PRO A 53 5.03 -23.21 -27.62
N LYS A 54 6.31 -23.54 -27.72
CA LYS A 54 7.39 -22.68 -27.25
C LYS A 54 7.27 -21.27 -27.84
N ASN A 55 7.50 -20.24 -27.01
CA ASN A 55 7.39 -18.81 -27.29
C ASN A 55 5.95 -18.29 -27.51
N GLU A 56 4.92 -19.14 -27.41
CA GLU A 56 3.54 -18.69 -27.39
C GLU A 56 3.13 -18.13 -26.03
N ALA A 57 2.18 -17.19 -26.05
CA ALA A 57 1.75 -16.48 -24.85
C ALA A 57 0.94 -17.37 -23.89
N ILE A 58 1.24 -17.24 -22.61
CA ILE A 58 0.38 -17.71 -21.51
C ILE A 58 -0.49 -16.55 -21.06
N ILE A 59 -1.82 -16.73 -21.10
CA ILE A 59 -2.80 -15.66 -20.92
C ILE A 59 -3.56 -15.89 -19.61
N LYS A 60 -3.61 -14.86 -18.76
CA LYS A 60 -4.38 -14.79 -17.53
C LYS A 60 -4.91 -13.36 -17.34
N TYR A 61 -6.11 -13.20 -16.81
CA TYR A 61 -6.79 -11.91 -16.72
C TYR A 61 -7.13 -11.27 -18.09
N GLY A 62 -7.10 -12.04 -19.17
CA GLY A 62 -7.23 -11.54 -20.54
C GLY A 62 -5.97 -10.93 -21.12
N TYR A 63 -4.82 -11.04 -20.46
CA TYR A 63 -3.53 -10.47 -20.86
C TYR A 63 -2.41 -11.51 -20.80
N PRO A 64 -1.36 -11.37 -21.62
CA PRO A 64 -0.17 -12.21 -21.52
C PRO A 64 0.52 -12.02 -20.17
N ILE A 65 0.77 -13.14 -19.46
CA ILE A 65 1.57 -13.16 -18.22
C ILE A 65 3.00 -13.65 -18.48
N GLY A 66 3.40 -13.81 -19.74
CA GLY A 66 4.66 -14.33 -20.21
C GLY A 66 4.45 -15.27 -21.37
N HIS A 67 5.50 -15.97 -21.78
CA HIS A 67 5.48 -16.96 -22.86
C HIS A 67 6.07 -18.30 -22.40
N ALA A 68 5.67 -19.39 -23.08
CA ALA A 68 6.14 -20.74 -22.79
C ALA A 68 7.64 -20.89 -23.13
N LYS A 69 8.45 -21.43 -22.23
CA LYS A 69 9.88 -21.73 -22.46
C LYS A 69 10.10 -22.92 -23.37
N GLU A 70 9.13 -23.81 -23.44
CA GLU A 70 9.13 -25.06 -24.17
C GLU A 70 7.72 -25.38 -24.67
N ASN A 71 7.54 -26.44 -25.45
CA ASN A 71 6.21 -26.89 -25.85
C ASN A 71 5.48 -27.50 -24.64
N LEU A 72 4.40 -26.86 -24.22
CA LEU A 72 3.57 -27.28 -23.09
C LEU A 72 2.31 -27.97 -23.57
N LYS A 73 1.85 -28.96 -22.81
CA LYS A 73 0.62 -29.69 -23.08
C LYS A 73 -0.56 -29.19 -22.25
N ALA A 74 -1.76 -29.34 -22.79
CA ALA A 74 -3.00 -29.14 -22.02
C ALA A 74 -2.96 -29.99 -20.74
N GLY A 75 -3.37 -29.40 -19.61
CA GLY A 75 -3.30 -30.05 -18.29
C GLY A 75 -1.97 -29.84 -17.54
N GLU A 76 -1.00 -29.14 -18.13
CA GLU A 76 0.30 -28.93 -17.48
C GLU A 76 0.21 -27.81 -16.42
N TRP A 77 0.95 -28.02 -15.32
CA TRP A 77 1.13 -27.01 -14.27
C TRP A 77 2.07 -25.90 -14.76
N VAL A 78 1.54 -24.67 -14.90
CA VAL A 78 2.31 -23.49 -15.29
C VAL A 78 2.92 -22.84 -14.04
N ASN A 79 4.26 -22.72 -14.05
CA ASN A 79 5.03 -22.14 -12.95
C ASN A 79 6.32 -21.48 -13.49
N GLU A 80 7.16 -20.92 -12.64
CA GLU A 80 8.39 -20.21 -12.98
C GLU A 80 9.42 -21.02 -13.80
N ASN A 81 9.30 -22.36 -13.83
CA ASN A 81 10.24 -23.21 -14.55
C ASN A 81 9.91 -23.26 -16.06
N ASN A 82 8.63 -23.16 -16.42
CA ASN A 82 8.16 -23.35 -17.80
C ASN A 82 7.53 -22.11 -18.45
N ILE A 83 7.46 -20.97 -17.73
CA ILE A 83 7.09 -19.66 -18.28
C ILE A 83 8.24 -18.67 -18.18
N GLN A 84 8.35 -17.74 -19.12
CA GLN A 84 9.33 -16.66 -19.13
C GLN A 84 8.61 -15.31 -19.29
N THR A 85 9.12 -14.28 -18.59
CA THR A 85 8.65 -12.90 -18.70
C THR A 85 8.86 -12.33 -20.10
N ASN A 86 7.95 -11.45 -20.53
CA ASN A 86 8.08 -10.63 -21.73
C ASN A 86 8.69 -9.25 -21.44
N LEU A 87 8.93 -8.95 -20.15
CA LEU A 87 9.41 -7.64 -19.74
C LEU A 87 10.82 -7.37 -20.29
N SER A 88 10.99 -6.18 -20.80
CA SER A 88 12.26 -5.61 -21.26
C SER A 88 12.45 -4.24 -20.58
N GLY A 89 13.51 -3.51 -20.94
CA GLY A 89 13.81 -2.18 -20.40
C GLY A 89 12.68 -1.14 -20.59
N THR A 90 13.06 0.11 -20.70
CA THR A 90 12.13 1.21 -20.97
C THR A 90 11.42 1.03 -22.30
N LEU A 91 10.16 1.44 -22.38
CA LEU A 91 9.33 1.31 -23.57
C LEU A 91 8.75 2.67 -23.97
N GLU A 92 8.43 2.82 -25.25
CA GLU A 92 7.57 3.88 -25.74
C GLU A 92 6.11 3.42 -25.67
N TYR A 93 5.21 4.33 -25.30
CA TYR A 93 3.79 4.04 -25.13
C TYR A 93 2.96 5.05 -25.90
N GLU A 94 1.83 4.59 -26.44
CA GLU A 94 0.83 5.44 -27.09
C GLU A 94 -0.38 5.62 -26.20
N TYR A 95 -0.96 6.82 -26.21
CA TYR A 95 -2.14 7.14 -25.41
C TYR A 95 -3.42 6.72 -26.15
N HIS A 96 -4.03 5.64 -25.68
CA HIS A 96 -5.33 5.14 -26.15
C HIS A 96 -6.37 5.23 -25.03
N PRO A 97 -6.99 6.42 -24.79
CA PRO A 97 -7.87 6.60 -23.63
C PRO A 97 -9.05 5.64 -23.67
N ALA A 98 -9.21 4.87 -22.59
CA ALA A 98 -10.29 3.91 -22.37
C ALA A 98 -11.01 4.19 -21.05
N ILE A 99 -11.38 5.46 -20.85
CA ILE A 99 -12.01 5.95 -19.62
C ILE A 99 -13.48 5.56 -19.62
N LYS A 100 -13.91 4.88 -18.56
CA LYS A 100 -15.31 4.57 -18.30
C LYS A 100 -15.75 5.27 -17.02
N PRO A 101 -16.91 5.93 -17.02
CA PRO A 101 -17.49 6.49 -15.78
C PRO A 101 -17.83 5.34 -14.82
N LEU A 102 -17.64 5.60 -13.52
CA LEU A 102 -18.09 4.67 -12.50
C LEU A 102 -19.64 4.73 -12.42
N SER A 103 -20.29 3.58 -12.55
CA SER A 103 -21.74 3.43 -12.42
C SER A 103 -22.10 3.01 -10.98
N ILE A 104 -21.68 3.82 -9.99
CA ILE A 104 -21.92 3.60 -8.56
C ILE A 104 -22.73 4.78 -8.04
N GLU A 105 -23.83 4.48 -7.38
CA GLU A 105 -24.69 5.49 -6.79
C GLU A 105 -23.99 6.20 -5.62
N GLN A 106 -24.27 7.48 -5.46
CA GLN A 106 -23.83 8.23 -4.29
C GLN A 106 -24.65 7.81 -3.07
N GLU A 107 -23.96 7.59 -1.97
CA GLU A 107 -24.53 7.21 -0.69
C GLU A 107 -24.24 8.30 0.34
N ASP A 108 -25.21 8.59 1.20
CA ASP A 108 -24.99 9.49 2.34
C ASP A 108 -24.33 8.71 3.49
N ARG A 109 -23.02 8.48 3.36
CA ARG A 109 -22.20 7.75 4.33
C ARG A 109 -21.23 8.71 5.02
N SER A 110 -21.09 8.55 6.32
CA SER A 110 -20.22 9.37 7.17
C SER A 110 -19.33 8.52 8.07
N PHE A 111 -18.34 9.15 8.65
CA PHE A 111 -17.49 8.61 9.70
C PHE A 111 -17.21 9.69 10.76
N LYS A 112 -16.74 9.27 11.94
CA LYS A 112 -16.35 10.16 13.04
C LYS A 112 -14.85 10.39 13.02
N GLY A 113 -14.41 11.57 12.61
CA GLY A 113 -13.01 11.97 12.49
C GLY A 113 -12.68 13.28 13.21
N PHE A 114 -11.45 13.71 13.11
CA PHE A 114 -10.93 14.94 13.70
C PHE A 114 -10.67 15.97 12.61
N MET A 115 -11.48 17.02 12.55
CA MET A 115 -11.22 18.15 11.65
C MET A 115 -10.07 18.99 12.19
N ARG A 116 -9.05 19.19 11.38
CA ARG A 116 -7.90 20.05 11.73
C ARG A 116 -8.13 21.48 11.23
N LYS A 117 -7.44 22.46 11.86
CA LYS A 117 -7.58 23.89 11.49
C LYS A 117 -7.30 24.20 10.01
N ASN A 118 -6.47 23.39 9.35
CA ASN A 118 -6.16 23.52 7.92
C ASN A 118 -7.17 22.83 6.99
N GLY A 119 -8.26 22.26 7.53
CA GLY A 119 -9.29 21.56 6.78
C GLY A 119 -8.98 20.10 6.44
N GLU A 120 -7.81 19.57 6.82
CA GLU A 120 -7.53 18.15 6.72
C GLU A 120 -8.20 17.36 7.84
N VAL A 121 -8.42 16.06 7.61
CA VAL A 121 -9.14 15.20 8.53
C VAL A 121 -8.28 14.04 8.99
N GLY A 122 -8.17 13.88 10.32
CA GLY A 122 -7.57 12.71 10.94
C GLY A 122 -8.60 11.65 11.33
N ILE A 123 -8.23 10.38 11.27
CA ILE A 123 -9.00 9.25 11.83
C ILE A 123 -8.40 8.77 13.16
N ARG A 124 -7.30 9.38 13.56
CA ARG A 124 -6.64 9.24 14.87
C ARG A 124 -6.31 10.62 15.44
N ASN A 125 -6.07 10.66 16.74
CA ASN A 125 -5.63 11.84 17.47
C ASN A 125 -4.43 11.45 18.34
N GLU A 126 -3.25 11.36 17.74
CA GLU A 126 -2.06 10.84 18.38
C GLU A 126 -1.06 11.95 18.70
N ILE A 127 -0.18 11.73 19.65
CA ILE A 127 0.99 12.56 19.90
C ILE A 127 2.22 11.88 19.31
N TRP A 128 2.88 12.59 18.42
CA TRP A 128 4.06 12.06 17.75
C TRP A 128 5.32 12.82 18.14
N ILE A 129 6.42 12.09 18.30
CA ILE A 129 7.75 12.62 18.43
C ILE A 129 8.50 12.24 17.17
N VAL A 130 8.94 13.24 16.41
CA VAL A 130 9.58 13.07 15.11
C VAL A 130 11.02 13.54 15.17
N PRO A 131 12.00 12.61 15.30
CA PRO A 131 13.40 12.94 15.18
C PRO A 131 13.73 13.54 13.80
N THR A 132 14.54 14.59 13.74
CA THR A 132 15.09 15.10 12.49
C THR A 132 16.34 14.34 12.07
N VAL A 133 16.93 13.59 13.00
CA VAL A 133 18.11 12.74 12.82
C VAL A 133 18.06 11.52 13.72
N GLY A 134 18.57 10.39 13.23
CA GLY A 134 18.58 9.12 13.98
C GLY A 134 19.32 9.15 15.32
N CYS A 135 20.27 10.09 15.51
CA CYS A 135 21.05 10.21 16.76
C CYS A 135 20.19 10.48 18.01
N VAL A 136 19.00 11.06 17.85
CA VAL A 136 18.09 11.36 18.97
C VAL A 136 16.93 10.37 19.11
N ASN A 137 16.93 9.26 18.38
CA ASN A 137 15.90 8.22 18.49
C ASN A 137 15.70 7.73 19.93
N GLY A 138 16.80 7.52 20.68
CA GLY A 138 16.72 7.06 22.07
C GLY A 138 16.08 8.07 23.01
N ILE A 139 16.30 9.37 22.78
CA ILE A 139 15.65 10.46 23.53
C ILE A 139 14.15 10.48 23.20
N ALA A 140 13.80 10.39 21.92
CA ALA A 140 12.41 10.36 21.45
C ALA A 140 11.63 9.22 22.07
N GLU A 141 12.19 8.02 22.09
CA GLU A 141 11.59 6.83 22.70
C GLU A 141 11.38 7.00 24.21
N ARG A 142 12.38 7.52 24.91
CA ARG A 142 12.27 7.77 26.35
C ARG A 142 11.18 8.78 26.66
N LEU A 143 11.09 9.86 25.92
CA LEU A 143 10.05 10.88 26.05
C LEU A 143 8.64 10.30 25.79
N ALA A 144 8.48 9.50 24.74
CA ALA A 144 7.21 8.85 24.43
C ALA A 144 6.74 7.96 25.57
N ARG A 145 7.60 7.06 26.08
CA ARG A 145 7.29 6.16 27.19
C ARG A 145 6.94 6.91 28.48
N GLN A 146 7.66 7.98 28.78
CA GLN A 146 7.40 8.76 29.99
C GLN A 146 6.06 9.48 29.90
N LEU A 147 5.71 10.08 28.76
CA LEU A 147 4.42 10.72 28.55
C LEU A 147 3.27 9.69 28.62
N GLU A 148 3.46 8.50 28.04
CA GLU A 148 2.50 7.40 28.11
C GLU A 148 2.21 7.00 29.56
N GLN A 149 3.25 6.82 30.39
CA GLN A 149 3.12 6.47 31.79
C GLN A 149 2.37 7.55 32.59
N GLU A 150 2.62 8.83 32.30
CA GLU A 150 1.98 9.95 33.00
C GLU A 150 0.50 10.11 32.62
N THR A 151 0.14 9.86 31.37
CA THR A 151 -1.19 10.24 30.82
C THR A 151 -2.14 9.07 30.67
N GLN A 152 -1.63 7.85 30.51
CA GLN A 152 -2.42 6.64 30.21
C GLN A 152 -3.39 6.84 29.03
N PHE A 153 -2.95 7.60 28.00
CA PHE A 153 -3.70 7.91 26.76
C PHE A 153 -5.06 8.61 26.94
N LYS A 154 -5.35 9.23 28.09
CA LYS A 154 -6.65 9.91 28.26
C LYS A 154 -6.83 11.07 27.28
N GLY A 155 -7.79 10.93 26.35
CA GLY A 155 -8.10 11.95 25.34
C GLY A 155 -7.24 11.91 24.07
N VAL A 156 -6.32 10.94 23.93
CA VAL A 156 -5.54 10.68 22.73
C VAL A 156 -5.55 9.18 22.40
N ASP A 157 -5.34 8.82 21.14
CA ASP A 157 -5.39 7.42 20.68
C ASP A 157 -4.08 6.68 20.91
N ALA A 158 -2.92 7.36 20.82
CA ALA A 158 -1.58 6.83 21.07
C ALA A 158 -0.54 7.95 21.27
N ILE A 159 0.63 7.56 21.79
CA ILE A 159 1.85 8.38 21.85
C ILE A 159 2.95 7.56 21.20
N HIS A 160 3.68 8.13 20.22
CA HIS A 160 4.65 7.35 19.45
C HIS A 160 5.86 8.18 19.03
N ALA A 161 7.05 7.56 19.02
CA ALA A 161 8.28 8.11 18.47
C ALA A 161 8.61 7.42 17.14
N TRP A 162 8.79 8.20 16.05
CA TRP A 162 9.03 7.67 14.71
C TRP A 162 10.53 7.54 14.44
N HIS A 163 11.09 6.37 14.72
CA HIS A 163 12.52 6.09 14.56
C HIS A 163 12.90 5.96 13.08
N HIS A 164 14.05 6.52 12.74
CA HIS A 164 14.69 6.34 11.45
C HIS A 164 16.22 6.48 11.56
N ASN A 165 16.95 6.13 10.50
CA ASN A 165 18.43 6.08 10.52
C ASN A 165 19.10 7.24 9.77
N TYR A 166 18.34 8.27 9.40
CA TYR A 166 18.77 9.33 8.48
C TYR A 166 18.81 10.70 9.14
N GLY A 167 18.89 11.76 8.32
CA GLY A 167 18.93 13.17 8.76
C GLY A 167 20.34 13.75 8.83
N CYS A 168 21.35 12.89 8.83
CA CYS A 168 22.76 13.27 8.71
C CYS A 168 23.46 12.38 7.70
N SER A 169 24.59 12.86 7.12
CA SER A 169 25.41 12.09 6.17
C SER A 169 24.69 11.64 4.90
N GLN A 170 23.61 12.31 4.52
CA GLN A 170 22.87 12.12 3.26
C GLN A 170 23.16 13.28 2.29
N LEU A 171 23.14 12.97 0.99
CA LEU A 171 23.36 13.92 -0.11
C LEU A 171 22.19 13.90 -1.09
N GLY A 172 22.04 14.99 -1.86
CA GLY A 172 21.12 15.09 -2.98
C GLY A 172 19.67 14.69 -2.64
N ASP A 173 19.10 13.87 -3.49
CA ASP A 173 17.69 13.46 -3.40
C ASP A 173 17.38 12.64 -2.14
N ASP A 174 18.31 11.83 -1.65
CA ASP A 174 18.13 11.09 -0.39
C ASP A 174 17.91 12.04 0.79
N HIS A 175 18.68 13.14 0.85
CA HIS A 175 18.52 14.16 1.90
C HIS A 175 17.17 14.87 1.76
N GLU A 176 16.83 15.34 0.56
CA GLU A 176 15.57 16.04 0.31
C GLU A 176 14.34 15.12 0.55
N ASN A 177 14.41 13.87 0.13
CA ASN A 177 13.32 12.90 0.35
C ASN A 177 13.14 12.61 1.84
N THR A 178 14.22 12.45 2.60
CA THR A 178 14.16 12.30 4.06
C THR A 178 13.46 13.49 4.71
N ARG A 179 13.86 14.72 4.36
CA ARG A 179 13.24 15.94 4.88
C ARG A 179 11.76 16.02 4.54
N LYS A 180 11.39 15.73 3.28
CA LYS A 180 9.97 15.75 2.83
C LYS A 180 9.13 14.72 3.58
N VAL A 181 9.59 13.47 3.70
CA VAL A 181 8.85 12.43 4.44
C VAL A 181 8.66 12.82 5.91
N LEU A 182 9.71 13.31 6.59
CA LEU A 182 9.61 13.73 7.99
C LEU A 182 8.69 14.95 8.15
N ARG A 183 8.76 15.94 7.22
CA ARG A 183 7.81 17.07 7.17
C ARG A 183 6.37 16.57 7.09
N ASP A 184 6.11 15.60 6.22
CA ASP A 184 4.76 15.11 5.95
C ASP A 184 4.21 14.25 7.10
N ILE A 185 5.09 13.57 7.84
CA ILE A 185 4.74 12.96 9.13
C ILE A 185 4.34 14.05 10.14
N CYS A 186 5.14 15.14 10.26
CA CYS A 186 4.81 16.24 11.18
C CYS A 186 3.48 16.93 10.86
N LEU A 187 3.14 17.04 9.58
CA LEU A 187 1.90 17.69 9.10
C LEU A 187 0.71 16.74 8.94
N HIS A 188 0.88 15.45 9.28
CA HIS A 188 -0.15 14.45 9.03
C HIS A 188 -1.37 14.64 9.94
N PRO A 189 -2.62 14.59 9.42
CA PRO A 189 -3.82 14.89 10.20
C PRO A 189 -4.15 13.87 11.30
N ASN A 190 -3.58 12.66 11.29
CA ASN A 190 -3.71 11.70 12.38
C ASN A 190 -2.90 12.14 13.63
N ALA A 191 -1.93 13.02 13.49
CA ALA A 191 -1.27 13.66 14.62
C ALA A 191 -2.15 14.76 15.23
N GLY A 192 -2.51 14.63 16.49
CA GLY A 192 -3.13 15.68 17.28
C GLY A 192 -2.11 16.73 17.71
N ALA A 193 -0.87 16.29 18.00
CA ALA A 193 0.26 17.17 18.26
C ALA A 193 1.60 16.47 17.94
N VAL A 194 2.65 17.26 17.67
CA VAL A 194 3.97 16.77 17.27
C VAL A 194 5.06 17.52 18.02
N LEU A 195 6.00 16.76 18.58
CA LEU A 195 7.30 17.27 19.01
C LEU A 195 8.32 16.93 17.91
N VAL A 196 8.84 17.93 17.21
CA VAL A 196 10.01 17.80 16.35
C VAL A 196 11.24 17.79 17.24
N LEU A 197 12.03 16.71 17.19
CA LEU A 197 13.20 16.53 18.03
C LEU A 197 14.46 16.54 17.20
N SER A 198 15.32 17.54 17.42
CA SER A 198 16.56 17.77 16.68
C SER A 198 17.78 17.61 17.59
N LEU A 199 18.90 17.15 17.05
CA LEU A 199 20.18 17.17 17.74
C LEU A 199 20.78 18.59 17.76
N GLY A 200 20.93 19.21 16.57
CA GLY A 200 21.45 20.57 16.40
C GLY A 200 22.62 20.69 15.43
N CYS A 201 23.34 19.60 15.12
CA CYS A 201 24.49 19.59 14.21
C CYS A 201 24.30 18.72 12.95
N GLU A 202 23.13 18.14 12.76
CA GLU A 202 22.79 17.30 11.62
C GLU A 202 22.67 18.09 10.29
N ASN A 203 22.79 17.40 9.14
CA ASN A 203 22.55 18.01 7.83
C ASN A 203 21.11 18.55 7.70
N ASN A 204 20.14 17.87 8.29
CA ASN A 204 18.75 18.32 8.35
C ASN A 204 18.57 19.40 9.43
N GLN A 205 19.15 20.58 9.19
CA GLN A 205 19.19 21.68 10.16
C GLN A 205 17.81 22.06 10.67
N PRO A 206 17.63 22.22 12.01
CA PRO A 206 16.31 22.42 12.63
C PRO A 206 15.56 23.65 12.11
N GLU A 207 16.23 24.78 11.90
CA GLU A 207 15.60 26.00 11.41
C GLU A 207 15.06 25.83 9.99
N ASP A 208 15.83 25.20 9.10
CA ASP A 208 15.44 24.99 7.71
C ASP A 208 14.35 23.92 7.61
N PHE A 209 14.39 22.89 8.46
CA PHE A 209 13.33 21.92 8.57
C PHE A 209 12.00 22.57 9.03
N MET A 210 12.04 23.42 10.05
CA MET A 210 10.85 24.14 10.53
C MET A 210 10.28 25.11 9.48
N LYS A 211 11.14 25.77 8.68
CA LYS A 211 10.68 26.60 7.55
C LYS A 211 9.95 25.76 6.49
N MET A 212 10.41 24.53 6.27
CA MET A 212 9.82 23.61 5.30
C MET A 212 8.40 23.14 5.69
N LEU A 213 8.03 23.21 6.96
CA LEU A 213 6.64 22.96 7.40
C LEU A 213 5.66 24.02 6.86
N GLY A 214 6.14 25.19 6.47
CA GLY A 214 5.31 26.28 5.93
C GLY A 214 4.36 26.87 6.99
N ASN A 215 3.09 27.01 6.61
CA ASN A 215 2.06 27.50 7.54
C ASN A 215 1.52 26.31 8.36
N TYR A 216 1.98 26.15 9.59
CA TYR A 216 1.57 25.09 10.52
C TYR A 216 1.04 25.64 11.85
N ASP A 217 0.27 24.84 12.58
CA ASP A 217 -0.24 25.21 13.90
C ASP A 217 0.84 25.11 14.97
N ARG A 218 1.38 26.27 15.39
CA ARG A 218 2.45 26.34 16.37
C ARG A 218 2.05 25.91 17.79
N GLU A 219 0.76 25.79 18.07
CA GLU A 219 0.29 25.25 19.34
C GLU A 219 0.36 23.71 19.37
N ARG A 220 0.40 23.10 18.16
CA ARG A 220 0.40 21.64 17.98
C ARG A 220 1.73 21.06 17.51
N ILE A 221 2.58 21.87 16.88
CA ILE A 221 3.91 21.44 16.43
C ILE A 221 4.95 22.32 17.10
N GLN A 222 5.82 21.70 17.92
CA GLN A 222 6.87 22.36 18.68
C GLN A 222 8.23 21.72 18.34
N LEU A 223 9.29 22.49 18.47
CA LEU A 223 10.67 22.06 18.23
C LEU A 223 11.44 21.99 19.57
N LEU A 224 12.23 20.94 19.75
CA LEU A 224 13.28 20.85 20.76
C LEU A 224 14.61 20.54 20.08
N VAL A 225 15.63 21.36 20.29
CA VAL A 225 17.00 21.14 19.84
C VAL A 225 17.84 20.73 21.04
N THR A 226 18.23 19.46 21.11
CA THR A 226 18.81 18.87 22.34
C THR A 226 20.14 19.51 22.71
N GLN A 227 21.02 19.81 21.77
CA GLN A 227 22.31 20.46 22.03
C GLN A 227 22.21 21.93 22.53
N ARG A 228 21.02 22.55 22.45
CA ARG A 228 20.75 23.90 22.93
C ARG A 228 20.10 23.95 24.30
N VAL A 229 19.79 22.80 24.86
CA VAL A 229 19.21 22.71 26.18
C VAL A 229 20.32 22.80 27.23
N GLU A 230 20.18 23.74 28.17
CA GLU A 230 21.01 23.79 29.34
C GLU A 230 20.39 22.86 30.41
N GLY A 231 21.07 21.76 30.74
CA GLY A 231 20.57 20.75 31.69
C GLY A 231 20.06 19.49 31.05
N ASP A 232 18.91 18.98 31.54
CA ASP A 232 18.31 17.69 31.09
C ASP A 232 17.31 17.93 29.95
N GLU A 233 17.64 17.46 28.76
CA GLU A 233 16.77 17.52 27.58
C GLU A 233 15.48 16.72 27.73
N ILE A 234 15.45 15.70 28.61
CA ILE A 234 14.24 14.95 28.91
C ILE A 234 13.26 15.80 29.73
N GLU A 235 13.74 16.53 30.73
CA GLU A 235 12.88 17.43 31.52
C GLU A 235 12.27 18.52 30.63
N GLU A 236 13.08 19.13 29.75
CA GLU A 236 12.58 20.16 28.84
C GLU A 236 11.62 19.60 27.80
N GLY A 237 11.94 18.44 27.19
CA GLY A 237 11.05 17.74 26.27
C GLY A 237 9.70 17.39 26.91
N MET A 238 9.70 16.92 28.16
CA MET A 238 8.47 16.61 28.90
C MET A 238 7.62 17.85 29.20
N LYS A 239 8.22 19.01 29.46
CA LYS A 239 7.47 20.27 29.61
C LYS A 239 6.70 20.61 28.33
N ILE A 240 7.37 20.51 27.19
CA ILE A 240 6.75 20.74 25.88
C ILE A 240 5.65 19.70 25.61
N LEU A 241 5.94 18.43 25.79
CA LEU A 241 5.00 17.33 25.53
C LEU A 241 3.74 17.40 26.39
N ARG A 242 3.84 17.76 27.67
CA ARG A 242 2.67 17.97 28.54
C ARG A 242 1.77 19.10 28.04
N LYS A 243 2.34 20.17 27.47
CA LYS A 243 1.58 21.25 26.82
C LYS A 243 0.89 20.75 25.57
N LEU A 244 1.62 20.06 24.67
CA LEU A 244 1.10 19.47 23.45
C LEU A 244 -0.03 18.48 23.75
N TYR A 245 0.16 17.63 24.76
CA TYR A 245 -0.87 16.68 25.21
C TYR A 245 -2.15 17.38 25.67
N LYS A 246 -2.07 18.43 26.50
CA LYS A 246 -3.24 19.18 26.94
C LYS A 246 -4.03 19.77 25.79
N THR A 247 -3.36 20.22 24.73
CA THR A 247 -4.01 20.73 23.52
C THR A 247 -4.70 19.61 22.75
N ALA A 248 -3.98 18.52 22.46
CA ALA A 248 -4.53 17.40 21.69
C ALA A 248 -5.67 16.67 22.40
N ALA A 249 -5.60 16.51 23.73
CA ALA A 249 -6.61 15.81 24.53
C ALA A 249 -7.99 16.51 24.56
N GLN A 250 -8.08 17.76 24.09
CA GLN A 250 -9.34 18.49 23.95
C GLN A 250 -10.08 18.21 22.66
N ASP A 251 -9.42 17.60 21.66
CA ASP A 251 -10.03 17.30 20.37
C ASP A 251 -11.18 16.31 20.52
N LYS A 252 -12.20 16.52 19.73
CA LYS A 252 -13.37 15.64 19.67
C LYS A 252 -13.60 15.18 18.24
N ARG A 253 -14.05 13.94 18.12
CA ARG A 253 -14.52 13.41 16.83
C ARG A 253 -15.84 14.10 16.46
N GLU A 254 -15.97 14.46 15.20
CA GLU A 254 -17.19 14.98 14.59
C GLU A 254 -17.59 14.16 13.38
N GLU A 255 -18.85 14.23 13.00
CA GLU A 255 -19.37 13.50 11.85
C GLU A 255 -18.95 14.17 10.54
N LEU A 256 -18.32 13.40 9.66
CA LEU A 256 -17.70 13.87 8.43
C LEU A 256 -18.05 12.93 7.28
N PRO A 257 -18.27 13.45 6.06
CA PRO A 257 -18.60 12.62 4.90
C PRO A 257 -17.42 11.75 4.50
N VAL A 258 -17.68 10.54 4.00
CA VAL A 258 -16.64 9.60 3.53
C VAL A 258 -15.76 10.16 2.40
N SER A 259 -16.23 11.20 1.70
CA SER A 259 -15.44 11.96 0.72
C SER A 259 -14.15 12.58 1.28
N LYS A 260 -14.02 12.69 2.60
CA LYS A 260 -12.81 13.15 3.28
C LYS A 260 -11.77 12.03 3.50
N LEU A 261 -12.11 10.78 3.22
CA LEU A 261 -11.18 9.66 3.36
C LEU A 261 -10.16 9.64 2.20
N ARG A 262 -8.89 9.44 2.57
CA ARG A 262 -7.74 9.24 1.70
C ARG A 262 -7.07 7.94 2.09
N ILE A 263 -7.14 6.96 1.21
CA ILE A 263 -6.77 5.57 1.51
C ILE A 263 -5.62 5.13 0.62
N GLY A 264 -4.56 4.60 1.22
CA GLY A 264 -3.43 4.00 0.51
C GLY A 264 -3.69 2.52 0.18
N LEU A 265 -3.31 2.10 -1.02
CA LEU A 265 -3.50 0.75 -1.53
C LEU A 265 -2.15 0.04 -1.65
N LYS A 266 -1.97 -1.06 -0.93
CA LYS A 266 -0.71 -1.81 -0.81
C LYS A 266 -0.95 -3.31 -0.87
N CYS A 267 0.04 -4.08 -1.34
CA CYS A 267 0.08 -5.52 -1.13
C CYS A 267 1.47 -6.00 -0.73
N GLY A 268 1.53 -7.09 0.02
CA GLY A 268 2.79 -7.73 0.40
C GLY A 268 2.58 -9.19 0.73
N GLY A 269 3.58 -10.05 0.41
CA GLY A 269 3.42 -11.49 0.53
C GLY A 269 2.29 -12.04 -0.33
N SER A 270 2.16 -11.54 -1.57
CA SER A 270 1.10 -11.92 -2.52
C SER A 270 1.18 -13.39 -2.93
N ASP A 271 0.03 -13.99 -3.23
CA ASP A 271 -0.16 -15.35 -3.73
C ASP A 271 -1.08 -15.38 -4.95
N GLY A 272 -1.35 -16.56 -5.51
CA GLY A 272 -2.22 -16.73 -6.67
C GLY A 272 -3.69 -16.33 -6.44
N PHE A 273 -4.11 -16.19 -5.17
CA PHE A 273 -5.45 -15.69 -4.82
C PHE A 273 -5.52 -14.17 -4.76
N SER A 274 -4.41 -13.47 -4.67
CA SER A 274 -4.37 -12.01 -4.50
C SER A 274 -5.19 -11.27 -5.56
N GLY A 275 -5.01 -11.64 -6.83
CA GLY A 275 -5.70 -11.00 -7.96
C GLY A 275 -7.12 -11.50 -8.22
N ILE A 276 -7.65 -12.43 -7.43
CA ILE A 276 -9.02 -12.94 -7.56
C ILE A 276 -9.88 -12.79 -6.31
N THR A 277 -9.27 -12.35 -5.20
CA THR A 277 -9.97 -12.14 -3.93
C THR A 277 -9.70 -10.75 -3.34
N ALA A 278 -8.62 -10.58 -2.57
CA ALA A 278 -8.37 -9.36 -1.80
C ALA A 278 -8.13 -8.12 -2.68
N ASN A 279 -7.38 -8.23 -3.78
CA ASN A 279 -7.12 -7.09 -4.64
C ASN A 279 -8.37 -6.61 -5.39
N PRO A 280 -9.19 -7.47 -6.02
CA PRO A 280 -10.47 -7.04 -6.58
C PRO A 280 -11.43 -6.46 -5.54
N LEU A 281 -11.50 -7.02 -4.32
CA LEU A 281 -12.32 -6.48 -3.25
C LEU A 281 -11.91 -5.05 -2.86
N VAL A 282 -10.60 -4.81 -2.74
CA VAL A 282 -10.05 -3.47 -2.49
C VAL A 282 -10.32 -2.55 -3.68
N GLY A 283 -10.31 -3.08 -4.92
CA GLY A 283 -10.67 -2.35 -6.13
C GLY A 283 -12.13 -1.89 -6.14
N GLU A 284 -13.05 -2.77 -5.79
CA GLU A 284 -14.48 -2.44 -5.63
C GLU A 284 -14.71 -1.37 -4.55
N PHE A 285 -13.96 -1.47 -3.43
CA PHE A 285 -13.95 -0.43 -2.40
C PHE A 285 -13.37 0.89 -2.93
N SER A 286 -12.27 0.84 -3.69
CA SER A 286 -11.65 2.03 -4.29
C SER A 286 -12.62 2.76 -5.21
N ASP A 287 -13.28 2.04 -6.10
CA ASP A 287 -14.28 2.59 -7.01
C ASP A 287 -15.47 3.20 -6.24
N TRP A 288 -15.96 2.50 -5.20
CA TRP A 288 -17.00 3.03 -4.33
C TRP A 288 -16.57 4.32 -3.64
N LEU A 289 -15.39 4.35 -3.01
CA LEU A 289 -14.92 5.53 -2.28
C LEU A 289 -14.74 6.73 -3.21
N ILE A 290 -14.21 6.52 -4.41
CA ILE A 290 -14.03 7.57 -5.42
C ILE A 290 -15.38 8.08 -5.91
N ALA A 291 -16.36 7.22 -6.12
CA ALA A 291 -17.73 7.63 -6.47
C ALA A 291 -18.37 8.49 -5.36
N GLN A 292 -18.00 8.28 -4.09
CA GLN A 292 -18.41 9.12 -2.97
C GLN A 292 -17.56 10.41 -2.84
N GLY A 293 -16.64 10.68 -3.76
CA GLY A 293 -15.76 11.87 -3.76
C GLY A 293 -14.49 11.73 -2.91
N GLY A 294 -14.20 10.55 -2.38
CA GLY A 294 -12.98 10.26 -1.64
C GLY A 294 -11.77 9.98 -2.55
N THR A 295 -10.69 9.52 -1.96
CA THR A 295 -9.41 9.36 -2.67
C THR A 295 -8.73 8.05 -2.33
N THR A 296 -8.17 7.40 -3.36
CA THR A 296 -7.28 6.25 -3.20
C THR A 296 -5.95 6.52 -3.90
N ILE A 297 -4.87 5.95 -3.36
CA ILE A 297 -3.51 6.07 -3.92
C ILE A 297 -2.94 4.67 -4.12
N LEU A 298 -2.62 4.33 -5.37
CA LEU A 298 -1.88 3.11 -5.73
C LEU A 298 -0.40 3.44 -5.81
N THR A 299 0.45 2.58 -5.26
CA THR A 299 1.91 2.67 -5.32
C THR A 299 2.54 1.34 -5.73
N GLU A 300 3.81 1.13 -5.40
CA GLU A 300 4.57 -0.08 -5.79
C GLU A 300 4.81 -0.11 -7.30
N VAL A 301 5.47 0.92 -7.82
CA VAL A 301 5.65 1.08 -9.28
C VAL A 301 6.22 -0.16 -9.96
N PRO A 302 7.22 -0.90 -9.38
CA PRO A 302 7.69 -2.15 -9.99
C PRO A 302 6.58 -3.23 -10.13
N GLU A 303 5.52 -3.16 -9.33
CA GLU A 303 4.38 -4.08 -9.42
C GLU A 303 3.29 -3.59 -10.39
N MET A 304 3.57 -2.56 -11.19
CA MET A 304 2.75 -2.12 -12.33
C MET A 304 3.33 -2.60 -13.66
N PHE A 305 4.58 -3.08 -13.70
CA PHE A 305 5.26 -3.50 -14.93
C PHE A 305 4.58 -4.72 -15.56
N GLY A 306 4.16 -4.56 -16.83
CA GLY A 306 3.34 -5.52 -17.57
C GLY A 306 1.82 -5.29 -17.43
N ALA A 307 1.39 -4.37 -16.57
CA ALA A 307 0.01 -3.90 -16.45
C ALA A 307 -0.12 -2.38 -16.64
N GLU A 308 0.98 -1.69 -16.90
CA GLU A 308 1.07 -0.22 -16.96
C GLU A 308 0.14 0.40 -18.00
N THR A 309 -0.07 -0.24 -19.14
CA THR A 309 -0.94 0.26 -20.20
C THR A 309 -2.41 0.37 -19.77
N ILE A 310 -2.84 -0.49 -18.83
CA ILE A 310 -4.18 -0.43 -18.26
C ILE A 310 -4.36 0.86 -17.45
N LEU A 311 -3.33 1.28 -16.69
CA LEU A 311 -3.35 2.52 -15.92
C LEU A 311 -3.18 3.73 -16.83
N MET A 312 -2.26 3.68 -17.79
CA MET A 312 -1.97 4.74 -18.78
C MET A 312 -3.23 5.12 -19.58
N ASN A 313 -3.99 4.12 -20.05
CA ASN A 313 -5.20 4.34 -20.82
C ASN A 313 -6.40 4.84 -19.99
N ARG A 314 -6.27 4.83 -18.66
CA ARG A 314 -7.24 5.41 -17.72
C ARG A 314 -6.88 6.84 -17.27
N CYS A 315 -5.75 7.40 -17.71
CA CYS A 315 -5.38 8.79 -17.44
C CYS A 315 -6.39 9.75 -18.07
N GLN A 316 -6.87 10.72 -17.30
CA GLN A 316 -7.90 11.66 -17.75
C GLN A 316 -7.42 12.63 -18.82
N THR A 317 -6.10 12.86 -18.89
CA THR A 317 -5.49 13.80 -19.84
C THR A 317 -4.19 13.27 -20.42
N PRO A 318 -3.76 13.76 -21.61
CA PRO A 318 -2.44 13.43 -22.17
C PRO A 318 -1.28 13.77 -21.22
N ASP A 319 -1.39 14.84 -20.43
CA ASP A 319 -0.37 15.22 -19.43
C ASP A 319 -0.23 14.14 -18.34
N LEU A 320 -1.34 13.65 -17.80
CA LEU A 320 -1.33 12.55 -16.82
C LEU A 320 -0.79 11.26 -17.42
N PHE A 321 -1.11 10.98 -18.69
CA PHE A 321 -0.52 9.85 -19.42
C PHE A 321 1.01 9.98 -19.46
N GLN A 322 1.55 11.13 -19.89
CA GLN A 322 3.00 11.36 -19.94
C GLN A 322 3.66 11.23 -18.56
N LYS A 323 3.02 11.75 -17.50
CA LYS A 323 3.50 11.58 -16.12
C LYS A 323 3.49 10.12 -15.69
N THR A 324 2.50 9.33 -16.12
CA THR A 324 2.44 7.89 -15.85
C THR A 324 3.53 7.13 -16.60
N VAL A 325 3.78 7.49 -17.88
CA VAL A 325 4.91 6.94 -18.65
C VAL A 325 6.24 7.23 -17.97
N TYR A 326 6.43 8.48 -17.52
CA TYR A 326 7.62 8.87 -16.78
C TYR A 326 7.76 8.07 -15.47
N LEU A 327 6.69 7.96 -14.68
CA LEU A 327 6.66 7.18 -13.44
C LEU A 327 7.17 5.75 -13.66
N ILE A 328 6.68 5.07 -14.69
CA ILE A 328 7.04 3.68 -15.02
C ILE A 328 8.48 3.59 -15.52
N ASN A 329 8.83 4.39 -16.53
CA ASN A 329 10.14 4.30 -17.18
C ASN A 329 11.27 4.77 -16.25
N ASN A 330 11.05 5.79 -15.41
CA ASN A 330 12.02 6.24 -14.43
C ASN A 330 12.35 5.14 -13.40
N PHE A 331 11.36 4.34 -13.00
CA PHE A 331 11.61 3.21 -12.09
C PHE A 331 12.31 2.03 -12.79
N LYS A 332 12.02 1.79 -14.07
CA LYS A 332 12.79 0.82 -14.87
C LYS A 332 14.24 1.26 -15.01
N GLU A 333 14.47 2.55 -15.31
CA GLU A 333 15.81 3.13 -15.41
C GLU A 333 16.58 3.05 -14.08
N TYR A 334 15.89 3.20 -12.94
CA TYR A 334 16.48 3.01 -11.62
C TYR A 334 17.08 1.59 -11.49
N PHE A 335 16.37 0.53 -11.90
CA PHE A 335 16.94 -0.83 -11.91
C PHE A 335 18.14 -0.96 -12.86
N LEU A 336 17.98 -0.49 -14.10
CA LEU A 336 19.03 -0.60 -15.13
C LEU A 336 20.30 0.15 -14.75
N SER A 337 20.17 1.33 -14.13
CA SER A 337 21.34 2.13 -13.67
C SER A 337 22.14 1.45 -12.56
N HIS A 338 21.52 0.51 -11.84
CA HIS A 338 22.17 -0.32 -10.82
C HIS A 338 22.64 -1.71 -11.37
N GLY A 339 22.46 -1.98 -12.66
CA GLY A 339 22.79 -3.25 -13.30
C GLY A 339 21.83 -4.41 -12.95
N GLU A 340 20.64 -4.08 -12.45
CA GLU A 340 19.63 -5.06 -12.04
C GLU A 340 18.56 -5.27 -13.12
N PRO A 341 18.04 -6.50 -13.29
CA PRO A 341 17.00 -6.79 -14.25
C PRO A 341 15.66 -6.21 -13.79
N VAL A 342 14.89 -5.64 -14.75
CA VAL A 342 13.55 -5.08 -14.48
C VAL A 342 12.56 -6.14 -13.97
N GLY A 343 12.72 -7.41 -14.36
CA GLY A 343 11.79 -8.51 -14.09
C GLY A 343 12.17 -9.41 -12.91
N GLU A 344 13.05 -8.99 -11.97
CA GLU A 344 13.52 -9.84 -10.86
C GLU A 344 12.38 -10.24 -9.88
N ASN A 345 11.42 -9.35 -9.61
CA ASN A 345 10.20 -9.71 -8.89
C ASN A 345 9.35 -10.67 -9.76
N PRO A 346 8.69 -11.71 -9.27
CA PRO A 346 8.22 -12.01 -7.89
C PRO A 346 9.27 -12.68 -7.00
N SER A 347 9.13 -12.45 -5.68
CA SER A 347 9.96 -13.10 -4.67
C SER A 347 9.75 -14.62 -4.62
N PRO A 348 10.68 -15.39 -4.02
CA PRO A 348 10.49 -16.84 -3.84
C PRO A 348 9.18 -17.21 -3.15
N GLY A 349 8.72 -16.42 -2.15
CA GLY A 349 7.46 -16.65 -1.47
C GLY A 349 6.23 -16.41 -2.37
N ASN A 350 6.28 -15.45 -3.30
CA ASN A 350 5.22 -15.24 -4.29
C ASN A 350 5.16 -16.41 -5.30
N LYS A 351 6.32 -16.89 -5.78
CA LYS A 351 6.42 -18.05 -6.68
C LYS A 351 5.86 -19.31 -6.03
N ALA A 352 6.22 -19.59 -4.78
CA ALA A 352 5.66 -20.68 -3.99
C ALA A 352 4.14 -20.53 -3.74
N GLY A 353 3.61 -19.32 -3.81
CA GLY A 353 2.19 -18.99 -3.71
C GLY A 353 1.42 -19.06 -5.03
N GLY A 354 2.07 -19.39 -6.16
CA GLY A 354 1.43 -19.57 -7.46
C GLY A 354 1.58 -18.40 -8.45
N ILE A 355 2.30 -17.34 -8.10
CA ILE A 355 2.65 -16.24 -9.03
C ILE A 355 3.94 -16.63 -9.77
N SER A 356 3.94 -16.53 -11.11
CA SER A 356 5.05 -17.06 -11.91
C SER A 356 5.95 -16.01 -12.54
N THR A 357 5.41 -14.85 -12.91
CA THR A 357 6.12 -13.74 -13.56
C THR A 357 5.74 -12.41 -12.93
N LEU A 358 6.47 -11.35 -13.27
CA LEU A 358 6.11 -10.01 -12.79
C LEU A 358 4.82 -9.51 -13.43
N GLU A 359 4.55 -9.82 -14.70
CA GLU A 359 3.27 -9.51 -15.36
C GLU A 359 2.09 -10.20 -14.67
N ASP A 360 2.23 -11.49 -14.30
CA ASP A 360 1.21 -12.21 -13.52
C ASP A 360 0.93 -11.50 -12.19
N LYS A 361 1.98 -11.03 -11.52
CA LYS A 361 1.88 -10.26 -10.28
C LYS A 361 1.23 -8.90 -10.51
N ALA A 362 1.71 -8.14 -11.49
CA ALA A 362 1.25 -6.78 -11.78
C ALA A 362 -0.23 -6.71 -12.17
N LEU A 363 -0.68 -7.63 -13.04
CA LEU A 363 -2.10 -7.74 -13.42
C LEU A 363 -3.00 -8.05 -12.23
N GLY A 364 -2.51 -8.83 -11.26
CA GLY A 364 -3.20 -9.06 -10.00
C GLY A 364 -3.13 -7.86 -9.04
N CYS A 365 -1.98 -7.19 -8.94
CA CYS A 365 -1.75 -6.07 -8.02
C CYS A 365 -2.53 -4.82 -8.41
N THR A 366 -2.61 -4.50 -9.70
CA THR A 366 -3.34 -3.33 -10.20
C THR A 366 -4.84 -3.42 -10.01
N GLN A 367 -5.40 -4.61 -9.77
CA GLN A 367 -6.82 -4.76 -9.41
C GLN A 367 -7.22 -3.93 -8.18
N LYS A 368 -6.28 -3.66 -7.24
CA LYS A 368 -6.52 -2.83 -6.04
C LYS A 368 -7.09 -1.44 -6.34
N CYS A 369 -6.78 -0.86 -7.49
CA CYS A 369 -7.24 0.48 -7.86
C CYS A 369 -8.59 0.49 -8.61
N GLY A 370 -9.28 -0.65 -8.71
CA GLY A 370 -10.58 -0.75 -9.39
C GLY A 370 -10.53 -0.29 -10.84
N HIS A 371 -11.53 0.45 -11.26
CA HIS A 371 -11.73 0.92 -12.64
C HIS A 371 -11.74 2.46 -12.77
N ALA A 372 -11.67 3.20 -11.66
CA ALA A 372 -11.70 4.66 -11.66
C ALA A 372 -10.63 5.28 -12.57
N PRO A 373 -10.92 6.40 -13.22
CA PRO A 373 -9.92 7.15 -13.98
C PRO A 373 -8.76 7.61 -13.09
N VAL A 374 -7.54 7.63 -13.64
CA VAL A 374 -6.36 8.19 -12.98
C VAL A 374 -6.47 9.72 -12.99
N SER A 375 -6.53 10.32 -11.80
CA SER A 375 -6.73 11.75 -11.58
C SER A 375 -5.44 12.49 -11.19
N GLY A 376 -4.41 11.77 -10.78
CA GLY A 376 -3.12 12.35 -10.38
C GLY A 376 -1.98 11.36 -10.41
N VAL A 377 -0.76 11.88 -10.52
CA VAL A 377 0.50 11.16 -10.40
C VAL A 377 1.37 11.94 -9.45
N LEU A 378 1.92 11.28 -8.44
CA LEU A 378 2.72 11.87 -7.36
C LEU A 378 4.14 11.31 -7.43
N GLU A 379 5.11 12.21 -7.26
CA GLU A 379 6.50 11.83 -7.03
C GLU A 379 6.69 11.27 -5.60
N TYR A 380 7.82 10.61 -5.36
CA TYR A 380 8.15 10.13 -4.02
C TYR A 380 8.19 11.30 -3.03
N ALA A 381 7.56 11.10 -1.86
CA ALA A 381 7.43 12.14 -0.83
C ALA A 381 6.68 13.42 -1.29
N GLU A 382 5.75 13.28 -2.22
CA GLU A 382 4.83 14.34 -2.62
C GLU A 382 3.47 14.15 -1.93
N ARG A 383 2.90 15.24 -1.40
CA ARG A 383 1.57 15.23 -0.79
C ARG A 383 0.47 15.26 -1.85
N LEU A 384 -0.64 14.60 -1.55
CA LEU A 384 -1.83 14.54 -2.38
C LEU A 384 -2.37 15.95 -2.69
N LYS A 385 -2.70 16.18 -3.97
CA LYS A 385 -3.24 17.46 -4.48
C LYS A 385 -4.64 17.32 -5.10
N THR A 386 -4.98 16.13 -5.57
CA THR A 386 -6.22 15.88 -6.32
C THR A 386 -7.00 14.71 -5.70
N ASN A 387 -8.33 14.82 -5.67
CA ASN A 387 -9.19 13.71 -5.27
C ASN A 387 -9.29 12.65 -6.39
N GLY A 388 -9.78 11.47 -6.06
CA GLY A 388 -9.91 10.34 -6.98
C GLY A 388 -8.72 9.38 -6.92
N LEU A 389 -8.49 8.61 -7.99
CA LEU A 389 -7.37 7.68 -8.07
C LEU A 389 -6.08 8.41 -8.39
N ASN A 390 -5.08 8.26 -7.53
CA ASN A 390 -3.73 8.76 -7.75
C ASN A 390 -2.73 7.61 -7.82
N LEU A 391 -1.66 7.79 -8.60
CA LEU A 391 -0.49 6.91 -8.63
C LEU A 391 0.66 7.59 -7.89
N LEU A 392 1.43 6.83 -7.09
CA LEU A 392 2.54 7.36 -6.31
C LEU A 392 3.83 6.61 -6.62
N SER A 393 4.89 7.36 -6.87
CA SER A 393 6.24 6.83 -7.02
C SER A 393 6.77 6.28 -5.69
N ALA A 394 6.87 4.94 -5.57
CA ALA A 394 7.59 4.26 -4.51
C ALA A 394 7.95 2.83 -4.93
N PRO A 395 8.99 2.22 -4.33
CA PRO A 395 9.38 0.84 -4.60
C PRO A 395 8.35 -0.17 -4.06
N GLY A 396 8.52 -1.46 -4.40
CA GLY A 396 7.68 -2.54 -3.89
C GLY A 396 7.96 -2.94 -2.43
N ASN A 397 9.02 -2.42 -1.80
CA ASN A 397 9.32 -2.70 -0.39
C ASN A 397 8.18 -2.29 0.53
N ASP A 398 7.69 -3.22 1.35
CA ASP A 398 6.49 -3.03 2.18
C ASP A 398 6.56 -1.80 3.10
N LEU A 399 7.71 -1.61 3.77
CA LEU A 399 7.89 -0.53 4.73
C LEU A 399 7.98 0.83 4.03
N VAL A 400 8.80 0.91 2.97
CA VAL A 400 9.02 2.15 2.21
C VAL A 400 7.73 2.60 1.51
N ALA A 401 7.06 1.67 0.81
CA ALA A 401 5.84 1.99 0.08
C ALA A 401 4.69 2.41 1.01
N SER A 402 4.51 1.72 2.14
CA SER A 402 3.47 2.08 3.11
C SER A 402 3.76 3.43 3.80
N THR A 403 5.04 3.72 4.09
CA THR A 403 5.46 5.03 4.61
C THR A 403 5.19 6.13 3.59
N ALA A 404 5.50 5.89 2.30
CA ALA A 404 5.24 6.85 1.23
C ALA A 404 3.75 7.15 1.06
N LEU A 405 2.88 6.12 1.07
CA LEU A 405 1.42 6.29 1.03
C LEU A 405 0.91 7.15 2.19
N ALA A 406 1.34 6.84 3.40
CA ALA A 406 0.94 7.59 4.58
C ALA A 406 1.48 9.04 4.54
N ALA A 407 2.75 9.25 4.17
CA ALA A 407 3.35 10.58 4.02
C ALA A 407 2.64 11.43 2.95
N SER A 408 2.12 10.80 1.87
CA SER A 408 1.29 11.51 0.88
C SER A 408 -0.04 12.02 1.43
N GLY A 409 -0.40 11.67 2.68
CA GLY A 409 -1.60 12.11 3.39
C GLY A 409 -2.72 11.07 3.47
N CYS A 410 -2.43 9.80 3.20
CA CYS A 410 -3.38 8.70 3.45
C CYS A 410 -3.57 8.50 4.95
N GLN A 411 -4.81 8.57 5.42
CA GLN A 411 -5.16 8.37 6.84
C GLN A 411 -5.07 6.89 7.26
N MET A 412 -5.18 5.98 6.29
CA MET A 412 -5.14 4.52 6.46
C MET A 412 -4.52 3.87 5.24
N VAL A 413 -3.86 2.73 5.42
CA VAL A 413 -3.38 1.85 4.34
C VAL A 413 -4.15 0.54 4.36
N LEU A 414 -4.73 0.16 3.23
CA LEU A 414 -5.30 -1.17 3.00
C LEU A 414 -4.20 -2.06 2.43
N PHE A 415 -3.86 -3.10 3.17
CA PHE A 415 -2.72 -3.97 2.89
C PHE A 415 -3.19 -5.41 2.63
N THR A 416 -3.24 -5.82 1.36
CA THR A 416 -3.63 -7.19 0.99
C THR A 416 -2.45 -8.15 1.13
N THR A 417 -2.69 -9.37 1.59
CA THR A 417 -1.64 -10.37 1.78
C THR A 417 -2.15 -11.80 1.68
N GLY A 418 -1.38 -12.67 1.00
CA GLY A 418 -1.64 -14.10 0.91
C GLY A 418 -0.83 -14.93 1.90
N ARG A 419 0.33 -14.41 2.34
CA ARG A 419 1.28 -15.07 3.24
C ARG A 419 1.27 -14.53 4.66
N GLY A 420 0.80 -13.28 4.82
CA GLY A 420 0.71 -12.58 6.10
C GLY A 420 1.99 -11.83 6.48
N THR A 421 1.81 -10.69 7.12
CA THR A 421 2.86 -9.90 7.77
C THR A 421 2.32 -9.18 8.98
N PRO A 422 3.06 -9.07 10.10
CA PRO A 422 2.64 -8.27 11.25
C PRO A 422 2.84 -6.77 11.04
N PHE A 423 3.69 -6.36 10.09
CA PHE A 423 4.10 -4.98 9.83
C PHE A 423 2.90 -4.02 9.71
N GLY A 424 3.07 -2.81 10.22
CA GLY A 424 2.22 -1.64 9.98
C GLY A 424 3.04 -0.36 9.92
N THR A 425 2.57 0.62 9.15
CA THR A 425 3.20 1.94 9.07
C THR A 425 2.68 2.89 10.14
N PHE A 426 2.99 4.17 10.06
CA PHE A 426 2.61 5.17 11.06
C PHE A 426 1.13 5.58 11.03
N VAL A 427 0.35 5.05 10.11
CA VAL A 427 -1.11 5.14 10.11
C VAL A 427 -1.73 3.74 10.24
N PRO A 428 -3.02 3.60 10.61
CA PRO A 428 -3.70 2.31 10.62
C PRO A 428 -3.44 1.54 9.32
N THR A 429 -2.92 0.31 9.43
CA THR A 429 -2.57 -0.54 8.30
C THR A 429 -3.40 -1.81 8.34
N MET A 430 -4.59 -1.75 7.74
CA MET A 430 -5.58 -2.83 7.74
C MET A 430 -5.11 -4.00 6.88
N LYS A 431 -4.95 -5.19 7.47
CA LYS A 431 -4.53 -6.40 6.74
C LYS A 431 -5.73 -7.16 6.21
N ILE A 432 -5.73 -7.42 4.90
CA ILE A 432 -6.79 -8.16 4.20
C ILE A 432 -6.18 -9.45 3.64
N SER A 433 -6.61 -10.61 4.19
CA SER A 433 -6.14 -11.90 3.69
C SER A 433 -6.79 -12.28 2.36
N THR A 434 -6.00 -12.87 1.47
CA THR A 434 -6.47 -13.42 0.18
C THR A 434 -7.19 -14.75 0.34
N ASN A 435 -6.96 -15.45 1.45
CA ASN A 435 -7.49 -16.77 1.73
C ASN A 435 -7.90 -16.94 3.19
N SER A 436 -8.88 -17.79 3.45
CA SER A 436 -9.42 -18.02 4.80
C SER A 436 -8.48 -18.83 5.71
N GLN A 437 -7.55 -19.58 5.15
CA GLN A 437 -6.55 -20.32 5.94
C GLN A 437 -5.62 -19.35 6.69
N LEU A 438 -5.11 -18.34 5.99
CA LEU A 438 -4.29 -17.29 6.60
C LEU A 438 -5.09 -16.53 7.67
N PHE A 439 -6.33 -16.15 7.37
CA PHE A 439 -7.19 -15.46 8.33
C PHE A 439 -7.37 -16.27 9.63
N LYS A 440 -7.63 -17.57 9.52
CA LYS A 440 -7.81 -18.47 10.67
C LYS A 440 -6.52 -18.67 11.47
N SER A 441 -5.38 -18.79 10.78
CA SER A 441 -4.09 -19.10 11.42
C SER A 441 -3.39 -17.86 12.02
N LYS A 442 -3.72 -16.64 11.55
CA LYS A 442 -3.07 -15.37 11.94
C LYS A 442 -4.08 -14.30 12.35
N GLN A 443 -5.02 -14.65 13.20
CA GLN A 443 -6.07 -13.74 13.69
C GLN A 443 -5.51 -12.51 14.43
N ASN A 444 -4.30 -12.59 14.96
CA ASN A 444 -3.60 -11.48 15.59
C ASN A 444 -2.91 -10.53 14.59
N TRP A 445 -2.87 -10.85 13.29
CA TRP A 445 -2.29 -10.00 12.24
C TRP A 445 -3.33 -9.48 11.26
N ILE A 446 -4.37 -10.28 10.98
CA ILE A 446 -5.31 -10.07 9.87
C ILE A 446 -6.61 -9.46 10.40
N ASP A 447 -7.07 -8.39 9.74
CA ASP A 447 -8.27 -7.63 10.10
C ASP A 447 -9.51 -8.06 9.32
N PHE A 448 -9.33 -8.51 8.05
CA PHE A 448 -10.44 -8.87 7.18
C PHE A 448 -10.12 -10.07 6.27
N ASN A 449 -11.13 -10.90 5.98
CA ASN A 449 -11.00 -12.12 5.19
C ASN A 449 -11.67 -11.97 3.81
N ALA A 450 -10.88 -11.72 2.76
CA ALA A 450 -11.36 -11.73 1.38
C ALA A 450 -11.44 -13.13 0.75
N GLY A 451 -10.84 -14.15 1.38
CA GLY A 451 -10.91 -15.53 0.93
C GLY A 451 -12.33 -16.10 0.84
N LYS A 452 -13.31 -15.48 1.51
CA LYS A 452 -14.73 -15.82 1.41
C LYS A 452 -15.28 -15.76 -0.04
N LEU A 453 -14.67 -14.96 -0.93
CA LEU A 453 -15.07 -14.86 -2.34
C LEU A 453 -14.96 -16.21 -3.06
N VAL A 454 -13.87 -16.94 -2.84
CA VAL A 454 -13.69 -18.28 -3.43
C VAL A 454 -14.43 -19.38 -2.66
N GLU A 455 -15.03 -19.06 -1.52
CA GLU A 455 -15.91 -19.92 -0.73
C GLU A 455 -17.40 -19.71 -1.07
N GLY A 456 -17.72 -18.80 -2.01
CA GLY A 456 -19.06 -18.61 -2.55
C GLY A 456 -19.83 -17.41 -1.99
N VAL A 457 -19.20 -16.54 -1.21
CA VAL A 457 -19.77 -15.22 -0.86
C VAL A 457 -19.67 -14.31 -2.09
N ASP A 458 -20.75 -13.65 -2.47
CA ASP A 458 -20.74 -12.73 -3.61
C ASP A 458 -19.97 -11.44 -3.31
N MET A 459 -19.46 -10.82 -4.38
CA MET A 459 -18.61 -9.63 -4.28
C MET A 459 -19.34 -8.43 -3.64
N LEU A 460 -20.61 -8.23 -3.97
CA LEU A 460 -21.37 -7.06 -3.48
C LEU A 460 -21.57 -7.15 -1.96
N THR A 461 -21.95 -8.32 -1.46
CA THR A 461 -22.11 -8.57 -0.02
C THR A 461 -20.78 -8.34 0.70
N LEU A 462 -19.70 -8.93 0.21
CA LEU A 462 -18.40 -8.81 0.88
C LEU A 462 -17.82 -7.41 0.78
N ARG A 463 -18.07 -6.68 -0.31
CA ARG A 463 -17.70 -5.24 -0.46
C ARG A 463 -18.40 -4.39 0.59
N ASN A 464 -19.69 -4.59 0.82
CA ASN A 464 -20.44 -3.82 1.81
C ASN A 464 -19.92 -4.09 3.23
N ASP A 465 -19.68 -5.37 3.59
CA ASP A 465 -19.03 -5.71 4.86
C ASP A 465 -17.66 -5.03 5.00
N PHE A 466 -16.90 -4.95 3.90
CA PHE A 466 -15.59 -4.33 3.89
C PHE A 466 -15.64 -2.80 4.03
N ILE A 467 -16.60 -2.14 3.37
CA ILE A 467 -16.88 -0.70 3.53
C ILE A 467 -17.18 -0.40 5.00
N ASP A 468 -18.07 -1.18 5.63
CA ASP A 468 -18.43 -1.01 7.04
C ASP A 468 -17.20 -1.19 7.95
N LYS A 469 -16.33 -2.15 7.66
CA LYS A 469 -15.07 -2.35 8.41
C LYS A 469 -14.13 -1.15 8.28
N VAL A 470 -13.97 -0.57 7.09
CA VAL A 470 -13.15 0.63 6.88
C VAL A 470 -13.72 1.83 7.63
N ILE A 471 -15.04 2.06 7.55
CA ILE A 471 -15.72 3.16 8.27
C ILE A 471 -15.58 2.98 9.79
N THR A 472 -15.77 1.76 10.31
CA THR A 472 -15.62 1.46 11.73
C THR A 472 -14.19 1.72 12.20
N THR A 473 -13.19 1.39 11.39
CA THR A 473 -11.78 1.72 11.67
C THR A 473 -11.54 3.24 11.65
N ALA A 474 -12.13 3.95 10.70
CA ALA A 474 -12.08 5.42 10.66
C ALA A 474 -12.74 6.06 11.88
N ASN A 475 -13.79 5.44 12.42
CA ASN A 475 -14.46 5.85 13.67
C ASN A 475 -13.62 5.63 14.94
N GLY A 476 -12.46 4.97 14.84
CA GLY A 476 -11.52 4.79 15.94
C GLY A 476 -11.30 3.34 16.37
N GLU A 477 -11.94 2.34 15.75
CA GLU A 477 -11.57 0.94 16.00
C GLU A 477 -10.12 0.70 15.59
N LYS A 478 -9.32 0.13 16.50
CA LYS A 478 -7.91 -0.18 16.22
C LYS A 478 -7.79 -1.44 15.36
N VAL A 479 -6.93 -1.38 14.35
CA VAL A 479 -6.50 -2.55 13.57
C VAL A 479 -5.41 -3.33 14.30
N LYS A 480 -5.16 -4.56 13.86
CA LYS A 480 -4.26 -5.50 14.57
C LYS A 480 -2.84 -4.98 14.76
N ASN A 481 -2.27 -4.27 13.77
CA ASN A 481 -0.94 -3.71 13.94
C ASN A 481 -0.88 -2.63 15.03
N GLU A 482 -1.92 -1.81 15.18
CA GLU A 482 -2.01 -0.82 16.26
C GLU A 482 -2.15 -1.49 17.63
N MET A 483 -3.01 -2.53 17.71
CA MET A 483 -3.22 -3.28 18.95
C MET A 483 -1.95 -3.99 19.45
N ASN A 484 -1.09 -4.43 18.53
CA ASN A 484 0.15 -5.14 18.82
C ASN A 484 1.38 -4.21 18.90
N GLY A 485 1.23 -2.91 18.59
CA GLY A 485 2.34 -1.97 18.57
C GLY A 485 3.32 -2.16 17.39
N TYR A 486 2.92 -2.85 16.32
CA TYR A 486 3.75 -3.08 15.14
C TYR A 486 3.62 -1.89 14.18
N ARG A 487 4.38 -0.85 14.46
CA ARG A 487 4.32 0.42 13.72
C ARG A 487 5.73 0.91 13.43
N GLU A 488 6.08 1.03 12.17
CA GLU A 488 7.42 1.38 11.72
C GLU A 488 7.37 2.33 10.52
N ILE A 489 8.44 3.09 10.32
CA ILE A 489 8.66 3.87 9.11
C ILE A 489 9.95 3.44 8.43
N ALA A 490 9.99 3.55 7.10
CA ALA A 490 11.20 3.43 6.32
C ALA A 490 11.21 4.45 5.20
N ILE A 491 12.36 5.07 4.98
CA ILE A 491 12.54 6.11 3.98
C ILE A 491 13.38 5.53 2.85
N PHE A 492 12.96 5.75 1.60
CA PHE A 492 13.68 5.29 0.42
C PHE A 492 15.05 5.96 0.34
N LYS A 493 16.08 5.14 0.12
CA LYS A 493 17.45 5.59 -0.05
C LYS A 493 18.09 4.83 -1.22
N ASN A 494 18.70 5.56 -2.13
CA ASN A 494 19.40 5.01 -3.29
C ASN A 494 20.80 5.58 -3.51
N GLY A 495 21.18 6.62 -2.78
CA GLY A 495 22.47 7.28 -2.92
C GLY A 495 23.51 6.86 -1.89
N VAL A 496 24.66 7.53 -1.93
CA VAL A 496 25.78 7.28 -1.01
C VAL A 496 25.53 7.89 0.38
N THR A 497 26.18 7.30 1.38
CA THR A 497 26.23 7.83 2.74
C THR A 497 27.65 8.38 2.98
N LEU A 498 27.78 9.60 3.56
CA LEU A 498 29.06 10.22 3.94
C LEU A 498 29.73 9.47 5.11
#